data_5285a973f1600c3b7343570c8d9bca67
#
_entry.id   5285a973f1600c3b7343570c8d9bca67
#
_cell.length_a   1.000
_cell.length_b   1.000
_cell.length_c   1.000
_cell.angle_alpha   90.00
_cell.angle_beta   90.00
_cell.angle_gamma   90.00
#
_symmetry.space_group_name_H-M   'P 1'
#
loop_
_entity.id
_entity.type
_entity.pdbx_description
1 polymer ?
#
loop_
_entity_poly.entity_id
_entity_poly.type
_entity_poly.pdbx_seq_one_letter_code
_entity_poly.pdbx_strand_id
1 'polypeptide(L)'
;MKSKEVTAVLDQFHFQGQHWHARSVEFSDVTDWHNNLVFEKEIISYRKLGYRGNLLFAFNGEDNCGIFFLKEAPCSSVQLAYQGKDFLTDFGKFTVTGLGITEKDVTPDRWTKTYGCVLGIYGEDELSRLQALRSYQKNIRTYRADRDEMIMMNTWGDRSQDSKVNESFCLKELERAARLGITHFQIDDGWQIGKSPNSAVARGSFKNIWDNKDYWKPDPQKYPRGLHPIVKRGKELGIEIGLWFNPSIQNDFADWQKDAQALISLYREYGIKIFKIDGLTIPSKEAETNLHRLFNKVLEETDEAVIFNLDATASRRGGYHMFNEYGNIFLENRYTDWQNYYPYWTLRNLWMLSKYVPAEKLQIEFLNKWRNTDKYKGEAVSYTHLRA
;
A
#
# COMPACT_ATOMS: atom_id res chain seq x y z
N MET A 1 -10.20 4.32 26.07
CA MET A 1 -11.13 3.16 25.99
C MET A 1 -11.28 2.77 24.55
N LYS A 2 -11.03 1.52 24.17
CA LYS A 2 -11.38 1.04 22.82
C LYS A 2 -12.90 0.96 22.74
N SER A 3 -13.52 1.68 21.82
CA SER A 3 -14.95 1.56 21.54
C SER A 3 -15.25 0.13 21.06
N LYS A 4 -16.39 -0.40 21.47
CA LYS A 4 -16.86 -1.69 20.97
C LYS A 4 -17.47 -1.52 19.58
N GLU A 5 -17.32 -2.52 18.76
CA GLU A 5 -17.99 -2.57 17.47
C GLU A 5 -19.51 -2.67 17.66
N VAL A 6 -20.28 -2.02 16.78
CA VAL A 6 -21.76 -1.99 16.87
C VAL A 6 -22.36 -3.38 16.74
N THR A 7 -21.88 -4.15 15.78
CA THR A 7 -22.24 -5.56 15.59
C THR A 7 -21.13 -6.29 14.86
N ALA A 8 -21.06 -7.57 15.08
CA ALA A 8 -20.02 -8.38 14.47
C ALA A 8 -20.35 -8.86 13.04
N VAL A 9 -21.62 -8.98 12.68
CA VAL A 9 -22.03 -9.62 11.42
C VAL A 9 -22.13 -8.57 10.31
N LEU A 10 -21.26 -8.68 9.32
CA LEU A 10 -21.31 -7.90 8.08
C LEU A 10 -22.27 -8.56 7.07
N ASP A 11 -22.07 -9.85 6.84
CA ASP A 11 -22.90 -10.63 5.93
C ASP A 11 -22.90 -12.13 6.33
N GLN A 12 -23.88 -12.88 5.85
CA GLN A 12 -24.02 -14.31 6.15
C GLN A 12 -24.63 -15.06 4.97
N PHE A 13 -23.99 -16.16 4.61
CA PHE A 13 -24.39 -17.03 3.52
C PHE A 13 -24.58 -18.46 4.00
N HIS A 14 -25.49 -19.19 3.37
CA HIS A 14 -25.72 -20.58 3.67
C HIS A 14 -25.80 -21.39 2.35
N PHE A 15 -24.86 -22.30 2.18
CA PHE A 15 -24.78 -23.21 1.05
C PHE A 15 -25.05 -24.62 1.51
N GLN A 16 -25.56 -25.45 0.62
CA GLN A 16 -25.72 -26.88 0.88
C GLN A 16 -24.35 -27.57 0.89
N GLY A 17 -24.32 -28.78 1.43
CA GLY A 17 -23.10 -29.56 1.55
C GLY A 17 -22.39 -29.41 2.91
N GLN A 18 -21.62 -30.40 3.28
CA GLN A 18 -20.96 -30.47 4.58
C GLN A 18 -19.43 -30.52 4.50
N HIS A 19 -18.89 -30.92 3.35
CA HIS A 19 -17.45 -31.15 3.18
C HIS A 19 -16.76 -29.96 2.55
N TRP A 20 -16.66 -28.87 3.32
CA TRP A 20 -16.02 -27.65 2.88
C TRP A 20 -14.56 -27.59 3.35
N HIS A 21 -13.65 -27.39 2.41
CA HIS A 21 -12.26 -26.99 2.68
C HIS A 21 -12.18 -25.48 2.71
N ALA A 22 -11.68 -24.90 3.78
CA ALA A 22 -11.57 -23.46 3.93
C ALA A 22 -10.10 -23.04 4.01
N ARG A 23 -9.69 -22.10 3.14
CA ARG A 23 -8.38 -21.47 3.15
C ARG A 23 -8.54 -19.97 3.36
N SER A 24 -8.07 -19.48 4.50
CA SER A 24 -8.00 -18.04 4.76
C SER A 24 -6.65 -17.46 4.34
N VAL A 25 -6.68 -16.21 3.89
CA VAL A 25 -5.50 -15.43 3.51
C VAL A 25 -5.52 -14.12 4.31
N GLU A 26 -4.47 -13.92 5.08
CA GLU A 26 -4.25 -12.70 5.87
C GLU A 26 -3.01 -12.00 5.34
N PHE A 27 -3.16 -10.71 4.99
CA PHE A 27 -2.01 -9.86 4.66
C PHE A 27 -1.41 -9.31 5.95
N SER A 28 -0.09 -9.34 6.03
CA SER A 28 0.66 -8.69 7.09
C SER A 28 1.17 -7.34 6.61
N ASP A 29 1.00 -6.33 7.41
CA ASP A 29 1.46 -4.97 7.14
C ASP A 29 2.84 -4.68 7.78
N VAL A 30 3.50 -5.69 8.32
CA VAL A 30 4.78 -5.53 9.02
C VAL A 30 5.85 -6.35 8.30
N THR A 31 6.40 -5.80 7.23
CA THR A 31 7.40 -6.46 6.39
C THR A 31 8.70 -6.79 7.12
N ASP A 32 9.12 -5.91 8.03
CA ASP A 32 10.43 -5.98 8.68
C ASP A 32 10.52 -7.04 9.78
N TRP A 33 9.38 -7.40 10.35
CA TRP A 33 9.36 -8.23 11.57
C TRP A 33 9.06 -9.70 11.30
N HIS A 34 8.32 -9.99 10.24
CA HIS A 34 7.79 -11.35 10.04
C HIS A 34 8.31 -12.04 8.78
N ASN A 35 9.02 -11.35 7.91
CA ASN A 35 9.51 -11.90 6.63
C ASN A 35 8.45 -12.64 5.83
N ASN A 36 7.19 -12.39 6.12
CA ASN A 36 6.05 -13.07 5.54
C ASN A 36 4.86 -12.11 5.48
N LEU A 37 4.60 -11.58 4.28
CA LEU A 37 3.51 -10.63 4.05
C LEU A 37 2.16 -11.30 3.87
N VAL A 38 2.14 -12.60 3.62
CA VAL A 38 0.93 -13.37 3.42
C VAL A 38 0.94 -14.59 4.32
N PHE A 39 -0.09 -14.74 5.11
CA PHE A 39 -0.31 -15.90 5.95
C PHE A 39 -1.52 -16.68 5.45
N GLU A 40 -1.30 -17.90 5.00
CA GLU A 40 -2.33 -18.82 4.54
C GLU A 40 -2.61 -19.87 5.60
N LYS A 41 -3.89 -20.13 5.85
CA LYS A 41 -4.33 -21.19 6.76
C LYS A 41 -5.44 -22.00 6.10
N GLU A 42 -5.23 -23.29 5.96
CA GLU A 42 -6.18 -24.22 5.35
C GLU A 42 -6.65 -25.27 6.34
N ILE A 43 -7.95 -25.49 6.43
CA ILE A 43 -8.57 -26.47 7.32
C ILE A 43 -9.83 -27.02 6.67
N ILE A 44 -10.09 -28.32 6.84
CA ILE A 44 -11.40 -28.92 6.55
C ILE A 44 -12.40 -28.39 7.57
N SER A 45 -13.47 -27.79 7.08
CA SER A 45 -14.51 -27.19 7.92
C SER A 45 -15.56 -28.25 8.29
N TYR A 46 -15.35 -28.96 9.37
CA TYR A 46 -16.28 -29.95 9.94
C TYR A 46 -16.90 -29.51 11.26
N ARG A 47 -16.66 -28.29 11.70
CA ARG A 47 -17.20 -27.67 12.91
C ARG A 47 -17.11 -26.16 12.83
N LYS A 48 -17.72 -25.48 13.78
CA LYS A 48 -17.62 -24.04 13.88
C LYS A 48 -16.16 -23.58 14.09
N LEU A 49 -15.64 -22.84 13.15
CA LEU A 49 -14.27 -22.32 13.13
C LEU A 49 -14.26 -20.83 12.81
N GLY A 50 -13.21 -20.14 13.26
CA GLY A 50 -13.01 -18.73 12.96
C GLY A 50 -11.65 -18.49 12.30
N TYR A 51 -11.63 -17.65 11.29
CA TYR A 51 -10.45 -17.27 10.51
C TYR A 51 -10.24 -15.76 10.55
N ARG A 52 -8.98 -15.36 10.55
CA ARG A 52 -8.56 -13.99 10.23
C ARG A 52 -8.18 -13.91 8.77
N GLY A 53 -8.27 -12.72 8.22
CA GLY A 53 -7.77 -12.39 6.89
C GLY A 53 -8.75 -11.57 6.07
N ASN A 54 -8.28 -11.16 4.91
CA ASN A 54 -9.06 -10.41 3.95
C ASN A 54 -9.83 -11.32 2.98
N LEU A 55 -9.33 -12.56 2.79
CA LEU A 55 -9.88 -13.54 1.88
C LEU A 55 -10.15 -14.86 2.60
N LEU A 56 -11.27 -15.47 2.24
CA LEU A 56 -11.58 -16.85 2.57
C LEU A 56 -12.00 -17.56 1.28
N PHE A 57 -11.27 -18.60 0.92
CA PHE A 57 -11.65 -19.53 -0.14
C PHE A 57 -12.28 -20.76 0.51
N ALA A 58 -13.43 -21.16 0.01
CA ALA A 58 -14.10 -22.36 0.46
C ALA A 58 -14.39 -23.26 -0.77
N PHE A 59 -14.00 -24.52 -0.71
CA PHE A 59 -14.18 -25.50 -1.78
C PHE A 59 -15.01 -26.67 -1.28
N ASN A 60 -16.04 -27.03 -2.02
CA ASN A 60 -16.83 -28.24 -1.79
C ASN A 60 -16.43 -29.34 -2.76
N GLY A 61 -15.82 -30.39 -2.26
CA GLY A 61 -15.36 -31.51 -3.06
C GLY A 61 -16.49 -32.41 -3.61
N GLU A 62 -17.71 -32.31 -3.07
CA GLU A 62 -18.87 -33.07 -3.57
C GLU A 62 -19.39 -32.46 -4.88
N ASP A 63 -19.41 -31.13 -4.97
CA ASP A 63 -19.96 -30.39 -6.09
C ASP A 63 -18.86 -29.85 -7.06
N ASN A 64 -17.60 -30.11 -6.76
CA ASN A 64 -16.44 -29.60 -7.52
C ASN A 64 -16.52 -28.09 -7.79
N CYS A 65 -16.98 -27.34 -6.82
CA CYS A 65 -17.11 -25.88 -6.92
C CYS A 65 -16.53 -25.20 -5.69
N GLY A 66 -16.04 -23.99 -5.89
CA GLY A 66 -15.51 -23.16 -4.85
C GLY A 66 -16.15 -21.77 -4.81
N ILE A 67 -16.08 -21.19 -3.66
CA ILE A 67 -16.58 -19.85 -3.38
C ILE A 67 -15.47 -19.07 -2.68
N PHE A 68 -15.26 -17.81 -3.04
CA PHE A 68 -14.41 -16.93 -2.24
C PHE A 68 -15.23 -15.79 -1.64
N PHE A 69 -14.81 -15.39 -0.47
CA PHE A 69 -15.28 -14.19 0.23
C PHE A 69 -14.09 -13.23 0.35
N LEU A 70 -14.24 -12.05 -0.22
CA LEU A 70 -13.28 -10.96 -0.01
C LEU A 70 -13.93 -9.92 0.89
N LYS A 71 -13.38 -9.73 2.07
CA LYS A 71 -13.74 -8.64 2.95
C LYS A 71 -12.93 -7.41 2.55
N GLU A 72 -13.62 -6.39 2.10
CA GLU A 72 -13.02 -5.11 1.70
C GLU A 72 -12.70 -4.26 2.94
N ALA A 73 -11.72 -4.70 3.69
CA ALA A 73 -11.31 -4.13 4.96
C ALA A 73 -9.78 -4.03 5.04
N PRO A 74 -9.25 -3.18 5.93
CA PRO A 74 -7.83 -3.19 6.27
C PRO A 74 -7.38 -4.58 6.73
N CYS A 75 -6.06 -4.83 6.70
CA CYS A 75 -5.48 -6.02 7.30
C CYS A 75 -5.92 -6.16 8.77
N SER A 76 -5.99 -7.38 9.27
CA SER A 76 -6.48 -7.67 10.63
C SER A 76 -5.74 -6.91 11.72
N SER A 77 -4.47 -6.56 11.49
CA SER A 77 -3.65 -5.78 12.42
C SER A 77 -4.00 -4.27 12.46
N VAL A 78 -4.67 -3.75 11.44
CA VAL A 78 -5.08 -2.34 11.33
C VAL A 78 -6.60 -2.15 11.34
N GLN A 79 -7.38 -3.21 11.47
CA GLN A 79 -8.83 -3.09 11.54
C GLN A 79 -9.30 -2.24 12.71
N LEU A 80 -10.31 -1.43 12.41
CA LEU A 80 -10.93 -0.54 13.38
C LEU A 80 -11.74 -1.32 14.39
N ALA A 81 -11.50 -1.04 15.67
CA ALA A 81 -12.33 -1.44 16.81
C ALA A 81 -12.71 -2.94 16.90
N TYR A 82 -12.23 -3.78 16.00
CA TYR A 82 -12.54 -5.19 15.93
C TYR A 82 -11.28 -6.05 15.97
N GLN A 83 -11.17 -6.91 16.96
CA GLN A 83 -10.05 -7.84 17.14
C GLN A 83 -10.48 -9.32 17.05
N GLY A 84 -11.70 -9.57 16.57
CA GLY A 84 -12.26 -10.89 16.39
C GLY A 84 -11.72 -11.63 15.18
N LYS A 85 -12.50 -12.57 14.72
CA LYS A 85 -12.26 -13.28 13.45
C LYS A 85 -12.99 -12.56 12.34
N ASP A 86 -12.42 -12.56 11.14
CA ASP A 86 -13.04 -11.94 9.97
C ASP A 86 -14.10 -12.83 9.34
N PHE A 87 -13.89 -14.14 9.43
CA PHE A 87 -14.79 -15.15 8.90
C PHE A 87 -15.09 -16.20 9.94
N LEU A 88 -16.35 -16.64 10.01
CA LEU A 88 -16.77 -17.81 10.78
C LEU A 88 -17.38 -18.83 9.81
N THR A 89 -17.00 -20.09 9.97
CA THR A 89 -17.57 -21.20 9.23
C THR A 89 -18.27 -22.16 10.19
N ASP A 90 -19.41 -22.70 9.76
CA ASP A 90 -20.15 -23.73 10.48
C ASP A 90 -20.80 -24.63 9.43
N PHE A 91 -20.09 -25.68 9.02
CA PHE A 91 -20.41 -26.46 7.83
C PHE A 91 -20.60 -25.55 6.59
N GLY A 92 -21.73 -25.58 5.91
CA GLY A 92 -22.06 -24.71 4.77
C GLY A 92 -22.46 -23.28 5.11
N LYS A 93 -22.45 -22.91 6.41
CA LYS A 93 -22.74 -21.55 6.85
C LYS A 93 -21.47 -20.72 6.95
N PHE A 94 -21.41 -19.63 6.22
CA PHE A 94 -20.29 -18.68 6.21
C PHE A 94 -20.78 -17.34 6.72
N THR A 95 -20.09 -16.78 7.70
CA THR A 95 -20.40 -15.46 8.25
C THR A 95 -19.18 -14.57 8.13
N VAL A 96 -19.34 -13.42 7.51
CA VAL A 96 -18.34 -12.36 7.47
C VAL A 96 -18.60 -11.41 8.61
N THR A 97 -17.58 -11.08 9.37
CA THR A 97 -17.68 -10.32 10.61
C THR A 97 -16.80 -9.09 10.60
N GLY A 98 -17.10 -8.13 11.47
CA GLY A 98 -16.37 -6.88 11.59
C GLY A 98 -16.85 -5.82 10.58
N LEU A 99 -17.63 -4.86 11.08
CA LEU A 99 -18.22 -3.80 10.26
C LEU A 99 -17.28 -2.63 9.99
N GLY A 100 -16.22 -2.46 10.79
CA GLY A 100 -15.33 -1.31 10.72
C GLY A 100 -15.94 -0.02 11.29
N ILE A 101 -17.03 -0.11 12.03
CA ILE A 101 -17.69 1.02 12.70
C ILE A 101 -17.94 0.72 14.17
N THR A 102 -18.12 1.78 14.94
CA THR A 102 -18.47 1.73 16.36
C THR A 102 -19.80 2.43 16.60
N GLU A 103 -20.33 2.33 17.81
CA GLU A 103 -21.58 3.03 18.21
C GLU A 103 -21.49 4.55 17.99
N LYS A 104 -20.28 5.12 18.07
CA LYS A 104 -20.04 6.56 17.86
C LYS A 104 -20.14 6.99 16.40
N ASP A 105 -19.98 6.04 15.49
CA ASP A 105 -20.03 6.29 14.06
C ASP A 105 -21.48 6.29 13.53
N VAL A 106 -22.43 5.79 14.33
CA VAL A 106 -23.85 5.68 13.95
C VAL A 106 -24.62 6.85 14.52
N THR A 107 -25.18 7.69 13.65
CA THR A 107 -26.00 8.84 14.01
C THR A 107 -27.32 8.81 13.24
N PRO A 108 -28.42 9.38 13.77
CA PRO A 108 -29.73 9.33 13.11
C PRO A 108 -29.84 10.22 11.86
N ASP A 109 -28.92 11.12 11.64
CA ASP A 109 -28.96 12.15 10.61
C ASP A 109 -28.12 11.83 9.37
N ARG A 110 -27.33 10.77 9.39
CA ARG A 110 -26.46 10.36 8.26
C ARG A 110 -26.29 8.86 8.13
N TRP A 111 -26.06 8.42 6.91
CA TRP A 111 -25.65 7.06 6.62
C TRP A 111 -24.16 6.84 6.97
N THR A 112 -23.88 5.73 7.60
CA THR A 112 -22.51 5.31 7.87
C THR A 112 -22.20 4.06 7.03
N LYS A 113 -21.14 4.12 6.23
CA LYS A 113 -20.70 3.02 5.38
C LYS A 113 -19.88 2.02 6.21
N THR A 114 -20.27 0.75 6.16
CA THR A 114 -19.49 -0.39 6.70
C THR A 114 -18.47 -0.86 5.67
N TYR A 115 -17.64 -1.84 6.04
CA TYR A 115 -16.85 -2.55 5.04
C TYR A 115 -17.75 -3.30 4.04
N GLY A 116 -17.21 -3.59 2.86
CA GLY A 116 -17.88 -4.42 1.85
C GLY A 116 -17.50 -5.89 1.99
N CYS A 117 -18.33 -6.74 1.39
CA CYS A 117 -18.02 -8.15 1.17
C CYS A 117 -18.31 -8.51 -0.27
N VAL A 118 -17.36 -9.15 -0.91
CA VAL A 118 -17.50 -9.70 -2.27
C VAL A 118 -17.60 -11.21 -2.18
N LEU A 119 -18.59 -11.76 -2.86
CA LEU A 119 -18.76 -13.18 -3.09
C LEU A 119 -18.40 -13.50 -4.54
N GLY A 120 -17.51 -14.46 -4.75
CA GLY A 120 -17.19 -14.96 -6.08
C GLY A 120 -17.22 -16.49 -6.15
N ILE A 121 -17.44 -17.03 -7.33
CA ILE A 121 -17.48 -18.47 -7.59
C ILE A 121 -16.29 -18.85 -8.43
N TYR A 122 -15.69 -20.02 -8.18
CA TYR A 122 -14.59 -20.58 -8.96
C TYR A 122 -14.76 -22.10 -9.16
N GLY A 123 -14.04 -22.64 -10.15
CA GLY A 123 -14.05 -24.06 -10.45
C GLY A 123 -13.14 -24.88 -9.53
N GLU A 124 -12.77 -26.07 -9.98
CA GLU A 124 -12.10 -27.08 -9.16
C GLU A 124 -10.65 -26.71 -8.77
N ASP A 125 -9.92 -26.02 -9.63
CA ASP A 125 -8.47 -25.85 -9.49
C ASP A 125 -8.03 -24.50 -8.91
N GLU A 126 -6.77 -24.43 -8.53
CA GLU A 126 -6.16 -23.21 -7.99
C GLU A 126 -6.15 -22.06 -9.00
N LEU A 127 -5.99 -22.37 -10.28
CA LEU A 127 -5.96 -21.37 -11.34
C LEU A 127 -7.32 -20.68 -11.48
N SER A 128 -8.41 -21.45 -11.53
CA SER A 128 -9.77 -20.90 -11.61
C SER A 128 -10.11 -20.03 -10.39
N ARG A 129 -9.63 -20.42 -9.21
CA ARG A 129 -9.76 -19.65 -7.97
C ARG A 129 -9.08 -18.29 -8.07
N LEU A 130 -7.84 -18.25 -8.52
CA LEU A 130 -7.08 -17.02 -8.67
C LEU A 130 -7.62 -16.16 -9.82
N GLN A 131 -8.08 -16.77 -10.91
CA GLN A 131 -8.72 -16.05 -12.01
C GLN A 131 -10.03 -15.37 -11.60
N ALA A 132 -10.85 -16.02 -10.78
CA ALA A 132 -12.09 -15.42 -10.26
C ALA A 132 -11.78 -14.17 -9.43
N LEU A 133 -10.79 -14.25 -8.52
CA LEU A 133 -10.32 -13.09 -7.76
C LEU A 133 -9.78 -11.98 -8.67
N ARG A 134 -8.98 -12.33 -9.69
CA ARG A 134 -8.45 -11.38 -10.67
C ARG A 134 -9.53 -10.70 -11.48
N SER A 135 -10.58 -11.42 -11.85
CA SER A 135 -11.72 -10.85 -12.57
C SER A 135 -12.39 -9.75 -11.77
N TYR A 136 -12.60 -9.98 -10.48
CA TYR A 136 -13.09 -8.93 -9.57
C TYR A 136 -12.13 -7.72 -9.52
N GLN A 137 -10.85 -7.97 -9.28
CA GLN A 137 -9.86 -6.89 -9.16
C GLN A 137 -9.71 -6.05 -10.44
N LYS A 138 -9.84 -6.67 -11.62
CA LYS A 138 -9.84 -5.94 -12.91
C LYS A 138 -11.07 -5.06 -13.10
N ASN A 139 -12.21 -5.45 -12.55
CA ASN A 139 -13.44 -4.66 -12.65
C ASN A 139 -13.42 -3.41 -11.76
N ILE A 140 -12.68 -3.44 -10.66
CA ILE A 140 -12.56 -2.26 -9.77
C ILE A 140 -11.67 -1.20 -10.42
N ARG A 141 -10.60 -1.61 -11.08
CA ARG A 141 -9.59 -0.69 -11.60
C ARG A 141 -9.09 -1.15 -12.96
N THR A 142 -9.44 -0.38 -13.98
CA THR A 142 -8.98 -0.63 -15.34
C THR A 142 -7.46 -0.48 -15.44
N TYR A 143 -6.82 -1.39 -16.15
CA TYR A 143 -5.40 -1.33 -16.45
C TYR A 143 -5.04 -0.08 -17.28
N ARG A 144 -3.92 0.55 -16.93
CA ARG A 144 -3.30 1.67 -17.64
C ARG A 144 -1.79 1.45 -17.69
N ALA A 145 -1.22 1.40 -18.88
CA ALA A 145 0.21 1.12 -19.07
C ALA A 145 1.13 2.15 -18.36
N ASP A 146 0.77 3.43 -18.40
CA ASP A 146 1.52 4.52 -17.76
C ASP A 146 1.58 4.39 -16.22
N ARG A 147 0.67 3.67 -15.63
CA ARG A 147 0.56 3.44 -14.19
C ARG A 147 1.03 2.06 -13.78
N ASP A 148 0.66 1.05 -14.55
CA ASP A 148 0.74 -0.34 -14.15
C ASP A 148 2.00 -1.05 -14.68
N GLU A 149 2.76 -0.39 -15.59
CA GLU A 149 4.05 -0.90 -16.13
C GLU A 149 5.26 -0.07 -15.68
N MET A 150 5.17 0.63 -14.55
CA MET A 150 6.28 1.46 -14.11
C MET A 150 7.46 0.63 -13.61
N ILE A 151 8.64 0.96 -14.13
CA ILE A 151 9.93 0.53 -13.59
C ILE A 151 10.53 1.73 -12.85
N MET A 152 10.55 1.63 -11.50
CA MET A 152 10.83 2.79 -10.67
C MET A 152 12.21 2.73 -10.02
N MET A 153 12.87 3.89 -9.98
CA MET A 153 14.01 4.17 -9.11
C MET A 153 13.55 5.09 -7.98
N ASN A 154 13.82 4.71 -6.73
CA ASN A 154 13.49 5.49 -5.54
C ASN A 154 14.77 5.93 -4.82
N THR A 155 14.86 7.20 -4.41
CA THR A 155 16.08 7.73 -3.80
C THR A 155 16.35 7.20 -2.39
N TRP A 156 15.33 6.73 -1.66
CA TRP A 156 15.46 6.19 -0.31
C TRP A 156 16.35 4.95 -0.25
N GLY A 157 16.31 4.14 -1.28
CA GLY A 157 17.13 2.94 -1.41
C GLY A 157 18.64 3.19 -1.50
N ASP A 158 19.08 4.44 -1.60
CA ASP A 158 20.52 4.78 -1.57
C ASP A 158 21.13 4.77 -0.17
N ARG A 159 20.38 4.44 0.87
CA ARG A 159 20.85 4.31 2.27
C ARG A 159 21.39 5.62 2.89
N SER A 160 21.23 6.71 2.20
CA SER A 160 21.68 8.03 2.64
C SER A 160 20.53 8.85 3.25
N GLN A 161 19.34 8.28 3.30
CA GLN A 161 18.12 8.98 3.63
C GLN A 161 18.03 10.27 2.81
N ASP A 162 17.80 11.41 3.43
CA ASP A 162 17.71 12.71 2.75
C ASP A 162 19.05 13.47 2.62
N SER A 163 20.15 12.93 3.14
CA SER A 163 21.44 13.66 3.21
C SER A 163 22.05 14.00 1.86
N LYS A 164 21.78 13.22 0.81
CA LYS A 164 22.27 13.43 -0.55
C LYS A 164 21.22 13.98 -1.50
N VAL A 165 19.96 13.99 -1.10
CA VAL A 165 18.84 14.35 -1.97
C VAL A 165 18.86 15.86 -2.26
N ASN A 166 19.25 16.21 -3.48
CA ASN A 166 19.28 17.59 -4.00
C ASN A 166 19.23 17.58 -5.53
N GLU A 167 19.14 18.76 -6.17
CA GLU A 167 19.04 18.92 -7.62
C GLU A 167 20.18 18.23 -8.37
N SER A 168 21.43 18.45 -7.97
CA SER A 168 22.61 17.88 -8.64
C SER A 168 22.63 16.35 -8.56
N PHE A 169 22.29 15.79 -7.41
CA PHE A 169 22.17 14.36 -7.22
C PHE A 169 21.08 13.77 -8.12
N CYS A 170 19.87 14.34 -8.07
CA CYS A 170 18.74 13.86 -8.88
C CYS A 170 19.03 13.89 -10.38
N LEU A 171 19.64 14.96 -10.88
CA LEU A 171 20.01 15.06 -12.30
C LEU A 171 21.02 13.96 -12.72
N LYS A 172 22.01 13.67 -11.87
CA LYS A 172 22.95 12.56 -12.13
C LYS A 172 22.29 11.20 -12.09
N GLU A 173 21.37 11.00 -11.17
CA GLU A 173 20.64 9.72 -11.06
C GLU A 173 19.69 9.51 -12.23
N LEU A 174 19.08 10.57 -12.76
CA LEU A 174 18.23 10.48 -13.97
C LEU A 174 19.01 9.97 -15.19
N GLU A 175 20.27 10.41 -15.38
CA GLU A 175 21.13 9.89 -16.47
C GLU A 175 21.40 8.39 -16.31
N ARG A 176 21.57 7.92 -15.08
CA ARG A 176 21.76 6.50 -14.77
C ARG A 176 20.48 5.72 -14.97
N ALA A 177 19.36 6.28 -14.49
CA ALA A 177 18.04 5.70 -14.63
C ALA A 177 17.70 5.46 -16.11
N ALA A 178 17.95 6.43 -16.99
CA ALA A 178 17.74 6.28 -18.42
C ALA A 178 18.52 5.11 -19.03
N ARG A 179 19.79 4.94 -18.64
CA ARG A 179 20.64 3.81 -19.11
C ARG A 179 20.14 2.45 -18.62
N LEU A 180 19.42 2.40 -17.51
CA LEU A 180 18.85 1.19 -16.94
C LEU A 180 17.44 0.87 -17.46
N GLY A 181 16.86 1.73 -18.31
CA GLY A 181 15.49 1.56 -18.78
C GLY A 181 14.44 1.88 -17.72
N ILE A 182 14.79 2.68 -16.70
CA ILE A 182 13.85 3.15 -15.68
C ILE A 182 12.86 4.12 -16.33
N THR A 183 11.59 3.95 -16.05
CA THR A 183 10.51 4.78 -16.58
C THR A 183 10.04 5.85 -15.59
N HIS A 184 10.30 5.63 -14.31
CA HIS A 184 9.82 6.49 -13.21
C HIS A 184 10.93 6.73 -12.18
N PHE A 185 11.12 7.98 -11.78
CA PHE A 185 12.10 8.37 -10.77
C PHE A 185 11.40 9.07 -9.62
N GLN A 186 11.38 8.43 -8.45
CA GLN A 186 10.73 8.93 -7.25
C GLN A 186 11.75 9.53 -6.29
N ILE A 187 11.58 10.82 -5.99
CA ILE A 187 12.35 11.50 -4.95
C ILE A 187 11.62 11.27 -3.63
N ASP A 188 12.23 10.46 -2.78
CA ASP A 188 11.71 10.14 -1.46
C ASP A 188 11.88 11.31 -0.48
N ASP A 189 11.60 11.10 0.80
CA ASP A 189 11.71 12.09 1.88
C ASP A 189 12.99 12.95 1.76
N GLY A 190 12.84 14.25 1.97
CA GLY A 190 13.94 15.21 1.96
C GLY A 190 13.97 16.19 0.78
N TRP A 191 13.02 16.11 -0.15
CA TRP A 191 12.87 17.11 -1.22
C TRP A 191 12.20 18.40 -0.71
N GLN A 192 11.37 18.30 0.32
CA GLN A 192 10.53 19.35 0.87
C GLN A 192 11.28 20.21 1.92
N ILE A 193 10.75 21.42 2.17
CA ILE A 193 11.24 22.32 3.24
C ILE A 193 11.08 21.69 4.61
N GLY A 194 9.93 21.06 4.86
CA GLY A 194 9.65 20.39 6.13
C GLY A 194 10.63 19.26 6.41
N LYS A 195 10.93 19.02 7.68
CA LYS A 195 11.82 17.93 8.09
C LYS A 195 11.03 16.84 8.77
N SER A 196 11.16 15.63 8.26
CA SER A 196 10.54 14.44 8.83
C SER A 196 11.35 13.90 10.02
N PRO A 197 10.77 13.01 10.82
CA PRO A 197 11.51 12.26 11.84
C PRO A 197 12.63 11.37 11.25
N ASN A 198 12.53 11.03 9.97
CA ASN A 198 13.48 10.15 9.27
C ASN A 198 14.67 10.92 8.66
N SER A 199 14.69 12.25 8.75
CA SER A 199 15.77 13.05 8.18
C SER A 199 17.12 12.76 8.84
N ALA A 200 18.15 12.53 8.02
CA ALA A 200 19.52 12.36 8.47
C ALA A 200 20.23 13.69 8.76
N VAL A 201 19.68 14.81 8.30
CA VAL A 201 20.33 16.13 8.38
C VAL A 201 19.76 17.02 9.47
N ALA A 202 18.51 16.79 9.88
CA ALA A 202 17.84 17.58 10.92
C ALA A 202 16.75 16.76 11.60
N ARG A 203 16.60 16.95 12.91
CA ARG A 203 15.44 16.38 13.61
C ARG A 203 14.16 17.07 13.17
N GLY A 204 13.21 16.30 12.68
CA GLY A 204 11.90 16.76 12.24
C GLY A 204 10.74 16.07 12.97
N SER A 205 9.52 16.42 12.57
CA SER A 205 8.30 15.88 13.15
C SER A 205 7.17 15.88 12.13
N PHE A 206 6.29 14.89 12.22
CA PHE A 206 5.02 14.87 11.49
C PHE A 206 3.89 15.53 12.32
N LYS A 207 4.19 16.05 13.51
CA LYS A 207 3.20 16.79 14.29
C LYS A 207 3.11 18.23 13.78
N ASN A 208 1.89 18.73 13.64
CA ASN A 208 1.58 20.11 13.26
C ASN A 208 2.29 20.57 11.98
N ILE A 209 2.39 19.68 10.97
CA ILE A 209 3.09 20.02 9.73
C ILE A 209 2.51 21.26 9.05
N TRP A 210 1.21 21.54 9.22
CA TRP A 210 0.52 22.68 8.65
C TRP A 210 0.68 24.00 9.42
N ASP A 211 1.39 24.01 10.56
CA ASP A 211 1.87 25.26 11.16
C ASP A 211 2.90 25.94 10.25
N ASN A 212 3.58 25.15 9.42
CA ASN A 212 4.42 25.63 8.33
C ASN A 212 3.69 25.45 6.97
N LYS A 213 3.16 26.54 6.43
CA LYS A 213 2.45 26.53 5.13
C LYS A 213 3.33 26.12 3.95
N ASP A 214 4.64 26.21 4.10
CA ASP A 214 5.61 25.87 3.07
C ASP A 214 6.21 24.46 3.25
N TYR A 215 5.70 23.70 4.21
CA TYR A 215 6.23 22.36 4.56
C TYR A 215 6.43 21.50 3.30
N TRP A 216 5.47 21.46 2.41
CA TRP A 216 5.45 20.65 1.19
C TRP A 216 5.90 21.41 -0.07
N LYS A 217 6.69 22.47 0.08
CA LYS A 217 7.38 23.12 -1.05
C LYS A 217 8.80 22.57 -1.20
N PRO A 218 9.37 22.58 -2.41
CA PRO A 218 10.77 22.22 -2.61
C PRO A 218 11.71 23.07 -1.74
N ASP A 219 12.65 22.40 -1.07
CA ASP A 219 13.65 23.08 -0.24
C ASP A 219 14.57 23.94 -1.12
N PRO A 220 14.58 25.29 -1.00
CA PRO A 220 15.33 26.15 -1.89
C PRO A 220 16.86 26.02 -1.75
N GLN A 221 17.34 25.45 -0.65
CA GLN A 221 18.77 25.15 -0.47
C GLN A 221 19.17 23.91 -1.29
N LYS A 222 18.28 22.95 -1.42
CA LYS A 222 18.49 21.71 -2.18
C LYS A 222 18.09 21.86 -3.64
N TYR A 223 17.06 22.67 -3.90
CA TYR A 223 16.45 22.90 -5.23
C TYR A 223 16.26 24.40 -5.48
N PRO A 224 17.34 25.13 -5.77
CA PRO A 224 17.29 26.59 -5.92
C PRO A 224 16.41 27.09 -7.07
N ARG A 225 16.10 26.21 -8.01
CA ARG A 225 15.21 26.47 -9.14
C ARG A 225 13.90 25.67 -9.07
N GLY A 226 13.50 25.25 -7.86
CA GLY A 226 12.40 24.32 -7.67
C GLY A 226 12.67 22.96 -8.34
N LEU A 227 11.62 22.23 -8.69
CA LEU A 227 11.74 20.93 -9.34
C LEU A 227 11.80 21.01 -10.88
N HIS A 228 11.65 22.20 -11.48
CA HIS A 228 11.62 22.39 -12.93
C HIS A 228 12.81 21.78 -13.68
N PRO A 229 14.08 21.91 -13.23
CA PRO A 229 15.21 21.31 -13.95
C PRO A 229 15.13 19.78 -13.98
N ILE A 230 14.68 19.17 -12.88
CA ILE A 230 14.58 17.71 -12.74
C ILE A 230 13.43 17.19 -13.62
N VAL A 231 12.26 17.83 -13.55
CA VAL A 231 11.09 17.46 -14.35
C VAL A 231 11.39 17.63 -15.85
N LYS A 232 12.01 18.76 -16.24
CA LYS A 232 12.43 18.97 -17.62
C LYS A 232 13.38 17.87 -18.10
N ARG A 233 14.40 17.55 -17.29
CA ARG A 233 15.36 16.51 -17.66
C ARG A 233 14.73 15.12 -17.70
N GLY A 234 13.85 14.82 -16.74
CA GLY A 234 13.05 13.58 -16.77
C GLY A 234 12.28 13.44 -18.08
N LYS A 235 11.55 14.49 -18.49
CA LYS A 235 10.81 14.50 -19.75
C LYS A 235 11.69 14.30 -20.99
N GLU A 236 12.88 14.90 -21.03
CA GLU A 236 13.86 14.72 -22.12
C GLU A 236 14.35 13.27 -22.19
N LEU A 237 14.41 12.58 -21.08
CA LEU A 237 14.87 11.19 -20.97
C LEU A 237 13.72 10.16 -21.03
N GLY A 238 12.47 10.61 -21.12
CA GLY A 238 11.30 9.73 -21.07
C GLY A 238 11.02 9.15 -19.68
N ILE A 239 11.43 9.85 -18.61
CA ILE A 239 11.27 9.43 -17.21
C ILE A 239 10.30 10.36 -16.49
N GLU A 240 9.23 9.81 -15.95
CA GLU A 240 8.28 10.55 -15.10
C GLU A 240 8.86 10.73 -13.68
N ILE A 241 8.60 11.91 -13.10
CA ILE A 241 9.10 12.24 -11.75
C ILE A 241 7.99 12.03 -10.72
N GLY A 242 8.32 11.32 -9.65
CA GLY A 242 7.47 11.13 -8.49
C GLY A 242 8.05 11.74 -7.22
N LEU A 243 7.20 11.98 -6.25
CA LEU A 243 7.57 12.55 -4.95
C LEU A 243 7.00 11.70 -3.79
N TRP A 244 7.74 11.66 -2.70
CA TRP A 244 7.26 11.16 -1.43
C TRP A 244 6.37 12.20 -0.74
N PHE A 245 5.34 11.74 -0.06
CA PHE A 245 4.41 12.56 0.70
C PHE A 245 3.88 11.79 1.91
N ASN A 246 3.73 12.48 3.05
CA ASN A 246 3.11 11.93 4.25
C ASN A 246 1.98 12.84 4.71
N PRO A 247 0.71 12.43 4.61
CA PRO A 247 -0.40 13.24 5.06
C PRO A 247 -0.31 13.62 6.53
N SER A 248 -0.93 14.72 6.93
CA SER A 248 -1.06 15.11 8.33
C SER A 248 -1.95 14.12 9.08
N ILE A 249 -1.34 13.29 9.94
CA ILE A 249 -2.05 12.24 10.69
C ILE A 249 -2.87 12.77 11.89
N GLN A 250 -2.76 14.07 12.20
CA GLN A 250 -3.39 14.65 13.36
C GLN A 250 -4.90 14.69 13.24
N ASN A 251 -5.56 14.47 14.37
CA ASN A 251 -7.02 14.51 14.48
C ASN A 251 -7.69 13.68 13.35
N ASP A 252 -7.22 12.45 13.17
CA ASP A 252 -7.77 11.56 12.16
C ASP A 252 -7.70 12.13 10.73
N PHE A 253 -6.54 12.69 10.36
CA PHE A 253 -6.33 13.36 9.06
C PHE A 253 -7.27 14.54 8.80
N ALA A 254 -7.58 15.33 9.84
CA ALA A 254 -8.49 16.46 9.70
C ALA A 254 -8.01 17.51 8.69
N ASP A 255 -6.70 17.61 8.46
CA ASP A 255 -6.11 18.51 7.47
C ASP A 255 -6.12 17.95 6.03
N TRP A 256 -6.87 16.90 5.74
CA TRP A 256 -6.91 16.23 4.43
C TRP A 256 -7.09 17.19 3.24
N GLN A 257 -7.81 18.29 3.43
CA GLN A 257 -8.00 19.30 2.37
C GLN A 257 -6.71 20.04 2.04
N LYS A 258 -5.91 20.36 3.06
CA LYS A 258 -4.60 21.02 2.86
C LYS A 258 -3.62 20.05 2.21
N ASP A 259 -3.64 18.77 2.64
CA ASP A 259 -2.82 17.71 2.06
C ASP A 259 -3.18 17.51 0.58
N ALA A 260 -4.47 17.42 0.25
CA ALA A 260 -4.93 17.31 -1.13
C ALA A 260 -4.49 18.53 -1.97
N GLN A 261 -4.64 19.75 -1.41
CA GLN A 261 -4.23 20.97 -2.11
C GLN A 261 -2.71 21.01 -2.39
N ALA A 262 -1.89 20.49 -1.46
CA ALA A 262 -0.44 20.40 -1.68
C ALA A 262 -0.12 19.48 -2.86
N LEU A 263 -0.72 18.29 -2.93
CA LEU A 263 -0.54 17.35 -4.05
C LEU A 263 -1.01 17.95 -5.38
N ILE A 264 -2.20 18.57 -5.39
CA ILE A 264 -2.75 19.25 -6.56
C ILE A 264 -1.85 20.40 -7.03
N SER A 265 -1.28 21.18 -6.10
CA SER A 265 -0.36 22.26 -6.44
C SER A 265 0.93 21.74 -7.05
N LEU A 266 1.51 20.67 -6.54
CA LEU A 266 2.70 20.02 -7.11
C LEU A 266 2.42 19.48 -8.52
N TYR A 267 1.24 18.91 -8.74
CA TYR A 267 0.80 18.48 -10.05
C TYR A 267 0.68 19.67 -11.03
N ARG A 268 -0.02 20.75 -10.63
CA ARG A 268 -0.26 21.91 -11.47
C ARG A 268 0.98 22.72 -11.78
N GLU A 269 1.88 22.87 -10.80
CA GLU A 269 3.09 23.68 -10.94
C GLU A 269 4.21 22.94 -11.67
N TYR A 270 4.46 21.68 -11.34
CA TYR A 270 5.60 20.91 -11.84
C TYR A 270 5.19 19.76 -12.78
N GLY A 271 3.91 19.43 -12.90
CA GLY A 271 3.45 18.26 -13.65
C GLY A 271 3.73 16.93 -12.94
N ILE A 272 3.94 16.94 -11.62
CA ILE A 272 4.18 15.71 -10.85
C ILE A 272 2.91 14.89 -10.80
N LYS A 273 2.97 13.66 -11.31
CA LYS A 273 1.82 12.74 -11.34
C LYS A 273 1.91 11.60 -10.34
N ILE A 274 3.09 11.32 -9.79
CA ILE A 274 3.31 10.15 -8.97
C ILE A 274 3.64 10.57 -7.56
N PHE A 275 2.89 10.05 -6.59
CA PHE A 275 3.12 10.30 -5.18
C PHE A 275 3.22 9.00 -4.39
N LYS A 276 4.37 8.76 -3.75
CA LYS A 276 4.49 7.75 -2.70
C LYS A 276 3.84 8.29 -1.44
N ILE A 277 2.77 7.65 -1.01
CA ILE A 277 2.03 8.06 0.18
C ILE A 277 2.43 7.18 1.35
N ASP A 278 3.13 7.79 2.30
CA ASP A 278 3.56 7.17 3.55
C ASP A 278 2.57 7.49 4.70
N GLY A 279 2.77 6.86 5.86
CA GLY A 279 2.03 7.17 7.08
C GLY A 279 0.55 6.82 7.08
N LEU A 280 0.08 6.03 6.13
CA LEU A 280 -1.32 5.61 6.04
C LEU A 280 -1.71 4.71 7.21
N THR A 281 -2.31 5.30 8.24
CA THR A 281 -2.89 4.59 9.38
C THR A 281 -4.40 4.76 9.39
N ILE A 282 -5.13 3.80 9.95
CA ILE A 282 -6.59 3.84 10.03
C ILE A 282 -7.01 3.65 11.50
N PRO A 283 -6.79 4.66 12.37
CA PRO A 283 -7.10 4.54 13.79
C PRO A 283 -8.59 4.66 14.10
N SER A 284 -9.36 5.26 13.18
CA SER A 284 -10.79 5.53 13.36
C SER A 284 -11.52 5.51 12.02
N LYS A 285 -12.85 5.47 12.04
CA LYS A 285 -13.68 5.61 10.83
C LYS A 285 -13.55 7.00 10.21
N GLU A 286 -13.36 8.02 11.03
CA GLU A 286 -13.12 9.39 10.54
C GLU A 286 -11.79 9.47 9.78
N ALA A 287 -10.74 8.84 10.29
CA ALA A 287 -9.44 8.77 9.59
C ALA A 287 -9.59 8.11 8.21
N GLU A 288 -10.27 6.96 8.14
CA GLU A 288 -10.56 6.29 6.88
C GLU A 288 -11.33 7.20 5.91
N THR A 289 -12.38 7.86 6.41
CA THR A 289 -13.20 8.78 5.62
C THR A 289 -12.38 9.96 5.08
N ASN A 290 -11.52 10.54 5.91
CA ASN A 290 -10.68 11.67 5.52
C ASN A 290 -9.62 11.27 4.49
N LEU A 291 -9.04 10.08 4.59
CA LEU A 291 -8.13 9.55 3.56
C LEU A 291 -8.86 9.33 2.22
N HIS A 292 -10.08 8.77 2.23
CA HIS A 292 -10.89 8.68 1.01
C HIS A 292 -11.17 10.05 0.40
N ARG A 293 -11.52 11.04 1.21
CA ARG A 293 -11.75 12.43 0.75
C ARG A 293 -10.48 13.03 0.13
N LEU A 294 -9.32 12.79 0.75
CA LEU A 294 -8.04 13.25 0.24
C LEU A 294 -7.80 12.69 -1.16
N PHE A 295 -7.84 11.37 -1.30
CA PHE A 295 -7.53 10.72 -2.57
C PHE A 295 -8.54 11.06 -3.66
N ASN A 296 -9.84 11.03 -3.34
CA ASN A 296 -10.89 11.38 -4.29
C ASN A 296 -10.72 12.83 -4.79
N LYS A 297 -10.49 13.79 -3.88
CA LYS A 297 -10.28 15.18 -4.27
C LYS A 297 -9.08 15.34 -5.20
N VAL A 298 -7.97 14.67 -4.92
CA VAL A 298 -6.79 14.74 -5.80
C VAL A 298 -7.11 14.14 -7.17
N LEU A 299 -7.75 12.98 -7.23
CA LEU A 299 -8.11 12.35 -8.51
C LEU A 299 -9.10 13.20 -9.32
N GLU A 300 -10.12 13.75 -8.70
CA GLU A 300 -11.08 14.65 -9.35
C GLU A 300 -10.39 15.90 -9.92
N GLU A 301 -9.55 16.57 -9.13
CA GLU A 301 -8.90 17.84 -9.52
C GLU A 301 -7.73 17.66 -10.50
N THR A 302 -7.33 16.42 -10.75
CA THR A 302 -6.25 16.05 -11.68
C THR A 302 -6.73 15.19 -12.85
N ASP A 303 -8.05 15.03 -12.99
CA ASP A 303 -8.65 14.19 -14.04
C ASP A 303 -8.04 12.78 -14.07
N GLU A 304 -7.91 12.17 -12.88
CA GLU A 304 -7.29 10.86 -12.63
C GLU A 304 -5.84 10.72 -13.15
N ALA A 305 -5.16 11.84 -13.45
CA ALA A 305 -3.78 11.79 -13.92
C ALA A 305 -2.78 11.43 -12.81
N VAL A 306 -3.12 11.67 -11.55
CA VAL A 306 -2.25 11.34 -10.41
C VAL A 306 -2.31 9.84 -10.10
N ILE A 307 -1.16 9.30 -9.76
CA ILE A 307 -0.93 7.90 -9.38
C ILE A 307 -0.39 7.87 -7.96
N PHE A 308 -1.03 7.08 -7.10
CA PHE A 308 -0.55 6.87 -5.74
C PHE A 308 0.20 5.54 -5.61
N ASN A 309 1.41 5.60 -5.03
CA ASN A 309 2.15 4.46 -4.54
C ASN A 309 1.95 4.38 -3.03
N LEU A 310 1.07 3.51 -2.59
CA LEU A 310 0.67 3.40 -1.20
C LEU A 310 1.70 2.58 -0.43
N ASP A 311 2.44 3.23 0.45
CA ASP A 311 3.47 2.56 1.25
C ASP A 311 2.82 1.60 2.26
N ALA A 312 3.13 0.33 2.10
CA ALA A 312 2.74 -0.76 3.00
C ALA A 312 3.93 -1.33 3.77
N THR A 313 5.07 -0.66 3.74
CA THR A 313 6.29 -1.05 4.47
C THR A 313 6.19 -0.65 5.93
N ALA A 314 6.61 -1.50 6.82
CA ALA A 314 6.73 -1.29 8.26
C ALA A 314 5.48 -0.74 8.97
N SER A 315 5.22 -1.23 10.16
CA SER A 315 4.10 -0.82 11.00
C SER A 315 2.73 -1.06 10.35
N ARG A 316 1.71 -0.51 10.93
CA ARG A 316 0.31 -0.71 10.53
C ARG A 316 -0.07 0.31 9.47
N ARG A 317 -0.22 -0.15 8.23
CA ARG A 317 -0.49 0.70 7.07
C ARG A 317 -1.79 0.32 6.38
N GLY A 318 -2.50 1.31 5.89
CA GLY A 318 -3.74 1.13 5.13
C GLY A 318 -3.55 0.78 3.65
N GLY A 319 -2.31 0.63 3.16
CA GLY A 319 -2.02 0.39 1.75
C GLY A 319 -2.72 -0.83 1.18
N TYR A 320 -2.73 -1.95 1.91
CA TYR A 320 -3.44 -3.15 1.48
C TYR A 320 -4.97 -3.00 1.40
N HIS A 321 -5.54 -2.05 2.12
CA HIS A 321 -6.95 -1.74 2.04
C HIS A 321 -7.28 -0.85 0.83
N MET A 322 -6.43 0.14 0.59
CA MET A 322 -6.73 1.23 -0.35
C MET A 322 -6.20 1.01 -1.78
N PHE A 323 -5.31 0.03 -2.00
CA PHE A 323 -4.65 -0.13 -3.30
C PHE A 323 -5.62 -0.43 -4.46
N ASN A 324 -6.72 -1.11 -4.20
CA ASN A 324 -7.67 -1.45 -5.26
C ASN A 324 -8.32 -0.22 -5.88
N GLU A 325 -8.65 0.78 -5.06
CA GLU A 325 -9.33 1.99 -5.50
C GLU A 325 -8.35 3.07 -5.97
N TYR A 326 -7.22 3.25 -5.27
CA TYR A 326 -6.43 4.47 -5.40
C TYR A 326 -5.04 4.31 -6.00
N GLY A 327 -4.40 3.16 -5.85
CA GLY A 327 -3.02 3.14 -6.24
C GLY A 327 -2.36 1.77 -6.37
N ASN A 328 -1.05 1.78 -6.32
CA ASN A 328 -0.20 0.61 -6.25
C ASN A 328 0.27 0.42 -4.81
N ILE A 329 0.66 -0.80 -4.44
CA ILE A 329 1.33 -1.09 -3.17
C ILE A 329 2.82 -0.85 -3.37
N PHE A 330 3.42 -0.05 -2.50
CA PHE A 330 4.86 0.17 -2.46
C PHE A 330 5.45 -0.51 -1.22
N LEU A 331 6.46 -1.34 -1.45
CA LEU A 331 7.16 -2.10 -0.42
C LEU A 331 8.66 -1.77 -0.46
N GLU A 332 9.15 -1.12 0.58
CA GLU A 332 10.59 -0.93 0.76
C GLU A 332 11.25 -2.23 1.22
N ASN A 333 12.45 -2.46 0.75
CA ASN A 333 13.28 -3.54 1.25
C ASN A 333 14.07 -3.08 2.48
N ARG A 334 13.45 -3.09 3.65
CA ARG A 334 14.05 -2.63 4.90
C ARG A 334 15.10 -3.55 5.50
N TYR A 335 15.22 -4.76 5.02
CA TYR A 335 16.23 -5.69 5.54
C TYR A 335 17.64 -5.15 5.40
N THR A 336 17.85 -4.22 4.51
CA THR A 336 19.15 -3.55 4.34
C THR A 336 19.40 -2.45 5.36
N ASP A 337 18.38 -1.86 5.97
CA ASP A 337 18.53 -0.84 7.02
C ASP A 337 19.22 -1.42 8.24
N TRP A 338 19.12 -2.70 8.43
CA TRP A 338 19.75 -3.46 9.50
C TRP A 338 21.07 -4.10 9.11
N GLN A 339 21.75 -3.61 8.07
CA GLN A 339 23.02 -4.12 7.55
C GLN A 339 22.93 -5.52 6.92
N ASN A 340 21.75 -6.10 6.81
CA ASN A 340 21.52 -7.40 6.20
C ASN A 340 20.60 -7.23 4.99
N TYR A 341 21.00 -7.81 3.87
CA TYR A 341 20.20 -7.82 2.67
C TYR A 341 19.89 -9.26 2.28
N TYR A 342 18.62 -9.61 2.34
CA TYR A 342 18.14 -10.95 2.00
C TYR A 342 17.19 -10.88 0.81
N PRO A 343 17.71 -10.83 -0.44
CA PRO A 343 16.85 -10.73 -1.63
C PRO A 343 15.85 -11.87 -1.73
N TYR A 344 16.18 -13.01 -1.25
CA TYR A 344 15.30 -14.17 -1.20
C TYR A 344 14.01 -13.91 -0.40
N TRP A 345 14.06 -13.16 0.69
CA TRP A 345 12.85 -12.81 1.45
C TRP A 345 11.97 -11.82 0.68
N THR A 346 12.58 -10.85 0.03
CA THR A 346 11.86 -9.91 -0.84
C THR A 346 11.18 -10.64 -1.99
N LEU A 347 11.89 -11.54 -2.68
CA LEU A 347 11.33 -12.34 -3.75
C LEU A 347 10.24 -13.30 -3.27
N ARG A 348 10.42 -13.91 -2.11
CA ARG A 348 9.39 -14.76 -1.49
C ARG A 348 8.13 -13.97 -1.18
N ASN A 349 8.26 -12.79 -0.59
CA ASN A 349 7.14 -11.93 -0.26
C ASN A 349 6.41 -11.48 -1.53
N LEU A 350 7.14 -11.10 -2.57
CA LEU A 350 6.57 -10.78 -3.88
C LEU A 350 5.80 -11.96 -4.46
N TRP A 351 6.40 -13.15 -4.44
CA TRP A 351 5.76 -14.39 -4.89
C TRP A 351 4.46 -14.67 -4.15
N MET A 352 4.45 -14.57 -2.83
CA MET A 352 3.28 -14.82 -2.01
C MET A 352 2.17 -13.78 -2.26
N LEU A 353 2.53 -12.51 -2.33
CA LEU A 353 1.58 -11.42 -2.60
C LEU A 353 1.00 -11.51 -4.01
N SER A 354 1.80 -11.85 -5.02
CA SER A 354 1.36 -11.89 -6.41
C SER A 354 0.27 -12.94 -6.69
N LYS A 355 0.04 -13.87 -5.79
CA LYS A 355 -1.12 -14.76 -5.85
C LYS A 355 -2.44 -14.01 -5.64
N TYR A 356 -2.45 -13.00 -4.76
CA TYR A 356 -3.67 -12.36 -4.27
C TYR A 356 -3.79 -10.88 -4.64
N VAL A 357 -2.68 -10.24 -4.96
CA VAL A 357 -2.60 -8.87 -5.45
C VAL A 357 -2.12 -8.90 -6.89
N PRO A 358 -2.73 -8.17 -7.84
CA PRO A 358 -2.23 -8.07 -9.19
C PRO A 358 -0.75 -7.67 -9.22
N ALA A 359 0.08 -8.42 -9.96
CA ALA A 359 1.54 -8.20 -9.98
C ALA A 359 1.89 -6.78 -10.46
N GLU A 360 1.13 -6.25 -11.41
CA GLU A 360 1.26 -4.88 -11.92
C GLU A 360 0.98 -3.79 -10.88
N LYS A 361 0.40 -4.16 -9.74
CA LYS A 361 0.14 -3.22 -8.62
C LYS A 361 1.18 -3.35 -7.49
N LEU A 362 2.14 -4.25 -7.63
CA LEU A 362 3.18 -4.50 -6.64
C LEU A 362 4.48 -3.83 -7.04
N GLN A 363 4.96 -2.93 -6.22
CA GLN A 363 6.27 -2.30 -6.35
C GLN A 363 7.14 -2.70 -5.17
N ILE A 364 8.23 -3.39 -5.45
CA ILE A 364 9.18 -3.85 -4.44
C ILE A 364 10.56 -3.27 -4.75
N GLU A 365 11.16 -2.66 -3.75
CA GLU A 365 12.46 -2.04 -3.87
C GLU A 365 13.59 -3.06 -3.88
N PHE A 366 14.48 -2.93 -4.88
CA PHE A 366 15.78 -3.59 -4.90
C PHE A 366 16.88 -2.55 -4.71
N LEU A 367 17.83 -2.82 -3.83
CA LEU A 367 18.81 -1.82 -3.42
C LEU A 367 20.08 -1.86 -4.25
N ASN A 368 20.68 -0.69 -4.46
CA ASN A 368 21.98 -0.56 -5.09
C ASN A 368 23.09 -0.87 -4.08
N LYS A 369 23.52 -2.12 -4.05
CA LYS A 369 24.58 -2.58 -3.15
C LYS A 369 25.94 -1.94 -3.44
N TRP A 370 26.28 -1.69 -4.71
CA TRP A 370 27.59 -1.19 -5.12
C TRP A 370 27.96 0.14 -4.49
N ARG A 371 26.99 0.99 -4.25
CA ARG A 371 27.20 2.32 -3.67
C ARG A 371 27.50 2.28 -2.17
N ASN A 372 27.11 1.24 -1.49
CA ASN A 372 27.16 1.13 -0.03
C ASN A 372 27.71 -0.22 0.42
N THR A 373 28.75 -0.72 -0.22
CA THR A 373 29.33 -2.06 0.05
C THR A 373 29.78 -2.24 1.49
N ASP A 374 30.24 -1.15 2.12
CA ASP A 374 30.68 -1.12 3.53
C ASP A 374 29.53 -1.31 4.54
N LYS A 375 28.32 -0.99 4.12
CA LYS A 375 27.12 -1.09 4.98
C LYS A 375 26.43 -2.46 4.92
N TYR A 376 26.74 -3.25 3.90
CA TYR A 376 26.12 -4.56 3.72
C TYR A 376 27.07 -5.66 4.19
N LYS A 377 26.72 -6.30 5.30
CA LYS A 377 27.43 -7.47 5.82
C LYS A 377 26.70 -8.74 5.41
N GLY A 378 27.43 -9.80 5.02
CA GLY A 378 26.88 -11.12 4.75
C GLY A 378 26.83 -11.53 3.28
N GLU A 379 26.16 -12.64 2.99
CA GLU A 379 26.20 -13.41 1.72
C GLU A 379 25.56 -12.71 0.50
N ALA A 380 25.17 -11.49 0.60
CA ALA A 380 24.49 -10.75 -0.46
C ALA A 380 25.30 -10.55 -1.76
N VAL A 381 26.55 -11.03 -1.81
CA VAL A 381 27.44 -10.83 -2.96
C VAL A 381 26.98 -11.55 -4.22
N SER A 382 26.32 -12.70 -4.10
CA SER A 382 25.95 -13.56 -5.23
C SER A 382 24.69 -13.12 -5.99
N TYR A 383 23.93 -12.16 -5.48
CA TYR A 383 22.62 -11.83 -6.04
C TYR A 383 22.55 -10.48 -6.78
N THR A 384 23.67 -9.84 -7.02
CA THR A 384 23.75 -8.57 -7.76
C THR A 384 23.34 -8.66 -9.24
N HIS A 385 22.98 -9.84 -9.71
CA HIS A 385 22.65 -10.10 -11.13
C HIS A 385 21.15 -10.38 -11.37
N LEU A 386 20.33 -10.37 -10.34
CA LEU A 386 18.88 -10.42 -10.55
C LEU A 386 18.41 -9.07 -11.04
N ARG A 387 18.34 -8.93 -12.35
CA ARG A 387 17.63 -7.84 -13.02
C ARG A 387 16.13 -8.06 -12.80
N ALA A 388 15.44 -7.05 -12.29
CA ALA A 388 13.99 -6.99 -12.36
C ALA A 388 13.55 -6.88 -13.81
#